data_549d495ab345e6eb65c2ec85821a0272
#
_entry.id   549d495ab345e6eb65c2ec85821a0272
#
_cell.length_a   1.000
_cell.length_b   1.000
_cell.length_c   1.000
_cell.angle_alpha   90.00
_cell.angle_beta   90.00
_cell.angle_gamma   90.00
#
_symmetry.space_group_name_H-M   'P 1'
#
loop_
_entity.id
_entity.type
_entity.pdbx_description
1 polymer ?
#
loop_
_entity_poly.entity_id
_entity_poly.type
_entity_poly.pdbx_seq_one_letter_code
_entity_poly.pdbx_strand_id
1 'polypeptide(L)'
;MEHFAGAAGYACRYPHHDVILIDKDPIIAGIWDYLIKATPAEILALPDIPEGGTVDDMHAPQEVRWLAGFWCSNGAAQPRKSPSAWVREWSEEKLLGWCQAIRERIAAGVPRIKHWQIIHGSYTDAPRGKATHFVDPPYQTAAGRHYKHSDVDYQALGARCLTLEGQVIAMDQVGADWMPWTGRMDHKSTLGESKEVLYHRSSQPGLFQ
;
A
#
# COMPACT_ATOMS: atom_id res chain seq x y z
N MET A 1 10.20 -7.57 2.23
CA MET A 1 10.30 -6.09 2.14
C MET A 1 9.40 -5.58 1.05
N GLU A 2 8.58 -4.57 1.31
CA GLU A 2 7.86 -3.80 0.28
C GLU A 2 8.52 -2.44 0.11
N HIS A 3 9.03 -2.17 -1.10
CA HIS A 3 9.86 -0.99 -1.41
C HIS A 3 9.06 0.28 -1.75
N PHE A 4 7.76 0.12 -1.96
CA PHE A 4 6.75 1.15 -2.14
C PHE A 4 5.51 0.65 -1.40
N ALA A 5 5.46 0.91 -0.10
CA ALA A 5 4.53 0.23 0.79
C ALA A 5 3.07 0.47 0.44
N GLY A 6 2.68 1.72 0.15
CA GLY A 6 1.28 2.03 -0.11
C GLY A 6 0.34 1.36 0.88
N ALA A 7 -0.60 0.55 0.39
CA ALA A 7 -1.52 -0.24 1.21
C ALA A 7 -0.93 -1.55 1.75
N ALA A 8 0.34 -1.86 1.50
CA ALA A 8 1.04 -3.10 1.85
C ALA A 8 0.27 -4.38 1.45
N GLY A 9 -0.26 -4.37 0.23
CA GLY A 9 -1.17 -5.42 -0.23
C GLY A 9 -0.53 -6.81 -0.28
N TYR A 10 0.76 -6.89 -0.58
CA TYR A 10 1.50 -8.15 -0.57
C TYR A 10 1.80 -8.61 0.86
N ALA A 11 2.36 -7.74 1.71
CA ALA A 11 2.72 -8.06 3.08
C ALA A 11 1.51 -8.47 3.92
N CYS A 12 0.36 -7.83 3.74
CA CYS A 12 -0.89 -8.16 4.44
C CYS A 12 -1.38 -9.60 4.16
N ARG A 13 -0.95 -10.24 3.08
CA ARG A 13 -1.24 -11.66 2.82
C ARG A 13 -0.37 -12.61 3.66
N TYR A 14 0.78 -12.13 4.13
CA TYR A 14 1.78 -12.90 4.85
C TYR A 14 2.18 -12.23 6.18
N PRO A 15 1.20 -11.86 7.04
CA PRO A 15 1.45 -11.00 8.20
C PRO A 15 2.31 -11.64 9.29
N HIS A 16 2.54 -12.96 9.21
CA HIS A 16 3.38 -13.70 10.16
C HIS A 16 4.89 -13.63 9.85
N HIS A 17 5.27 -13.07 8.70
CA HIS A 17 6.68 -12.84 8.37
C HIS A 17 7.19 -11.54 8.96
N ASP A 18 8.50 -11.46 9.17
CA ASP A 18 9.19 -10.19 9.45
C ASP A 18 9.11 -9.31 8.21
N VAL A 19 8.39 -8.21 8.33
CA VAL A 19 8.13 -7.29 7.23
C VAL A 19 8.80 -5.95 7.48
N ILE A 20 9.48 -5.45 6.46
CA ILE A 20 9.97 -4.07 6.39
C ILE A 20 9.23 -3.40 5.26
N LEU A 21 8.44 -2.40 5.62
CA LEU A 21 7.77 -1.48 4.69
C LEU A 21 8.68 -0.28 4.45
N ILE A 22 8.75 0.20 3.23
CA ILE A 22 9.49 1.42 2.88
C ILE A 22 8.57 2.30 2.05
N ASP A 23 8.40 3.55 2.43
CA ASP A 23 7.62 4.50 1.65
C ASP A 23 8.18 5.92 1.76
N LYS A 24 8.22 6.62 0.63
CA LYS A 24 8.68 8.01 0.52
C LYS A 24 7.61 9.00 0.98
N ASP A 25 6.34 8.61 0.94
CA ASP A 25 5.24 9.47 1.39
C ASP A 25 5.13 9.45 2.93
N PRO A 26 5.33 10.58 3.60
CA PRO A 26 5.20 10.68 5.05
C PRO A 26 3.81 10.33 5.54
N ILE A 27 2.78 10.46 4.71
CA ILE A 27 1.40 10.08 5.05
C ILE A 27 1.31 8.56 5.19
N ILE A 28 1.81 7.82 4.21
CA ILE A 28 1.82 6.36 4.22
C ILE A 28 2.68 5.84 5.36
N ALA A 29 3.91 6.38 5.48
CA ALA A 29 4.81 5.98 6.55
C ALA A 29 4.21 6.26 7.95
N GLY A 30 3.58 7.42 8.14
CA GLY A 30 2.91 7.76 9.40
C GLY A 30 1.73 6.85 9.73
N ILE A 31 0.89 6.51 8.74
CA ILE A 31 -0.22 5.57 8.94
C ILE A 31 0.29 4.19 9.37
N TRP A 32 1.32 3.64 8.70
CA TRP A 32 1.87 2.34 9.07
C TRP A 32 2.56 2.36 10.43
N ASP A 33 3.30 3.44 10.77
CA ASP A 33 3.91 3.60 12.09
C ASP A 33 2.84 3.61 13.19
N TYR A 34 1.73 4.33 12.98
CA TYR A 34 0.59 4.34 13.89
C TYR A 34 -0.03 2.93 14.03
N LEU A 35 -0.35 2.24 12.93
CA LEU A 35 -1.00 0.92 12.96
C LEU A 35 -0.12 -0.15 13.62
N ILE A 36 1.19 -0.13 13.38
CA ILE A 36 2.14 -1.04 14.02
C ILE A 36 2.13 -0.85 15.55
N LYS A 37 1.96 0.37 16.04
CA LYS A 37 1.97 0.69 17.48
C LYS A 37 0.60 0.55 18.16
N ALA A 38 -0.48 0.82 17.44
CA ALA A 38 -1.85 0.86 17.98
C ALA A 38 -2.32 -0.49 18.54
N THR A 39 -3.10 -0.47 19.60
CA THR A 39 -3.81 -1.65 20.13
C THR A 39 -5.17 -1.81 19.46
N PRO A 40 -5.78 -3.02 19.50
CA PRO A 40 -7.15 -3.21 19.03
C PRO A 40 -8.16 -2.28 19.70
N ALA A 41 -8.01 -2.05 21.01
CA ALA A 41 -8.91 -1.18 21.76
C ALA A 41 -8.82 0.28 21.30
N GLU A 42 -7.61 0.79 21.04
CA GLU A 42 -7.42 2.13 20.48
C GLU A 42 -8.07 2.28 19.11
N ILE A 43 -7.93 1.29 18.23
CA ILE A 43 -8.57 1.31 16.90
C ILE A 43 -10.09 1.31 17.01
N LEU A 44 -10.67 0.49 17.88
CA LEU A 44 -12.13 0.43 18.09
C LEU A 44 -12.70 1.71 18.69
N ALA A 45 -11.91 2.43 19.49
CA ALA A 45 -12.30 3.70 20.11
C ALA A 45 -12.21 4.91 19.16
N LEU A 46 -11.69 4.74 17.95
CA LEU A 46 -11.57 5.84 16.99
C LEU A 46 -12.93 6.40 16.60
N PRO A 47 -13.06 7.73 16.47
CA PRO A 47 -14.32 8.37 16.12
C PRO A 47 -14.70 8.15 14.65
N ASP A 48 -15.97 8.32 14.37
CA ASP A 48 -16.48 8.49 13.00
C ASP A 48 -16.14 9.90 12.48
N ILE A 49 -16.19 10.06 11.16
CA ILE A 49 -16.19 11.39 10.56
C ILE A 49 -17.54 12.04 10.90
N PRO A 50 -17.58 13.26 11.48
CA PRO A 50 -18.84 13.92 11.80
C PRO A 50 -19.76 14.03 10.59
N GLU A 51 -21.07 13.92 10.81
CA GLU A 51 -22.05 14.07 9.74
C GLU A 51 -21.92 15.45 9.10
N GLY A 52 -21.83 15.50 7.77
CA GLY A 52 -21.58 16.73 7.01
C GLY A 52 -20.17 17.32 7.18
N GLY A 53 -19.33 16.74 8.03
CA GLY A 53 -17.99 17.20 8.31
C GLY A 53 -16.90 16.57 7.43
N THR A 54 -15.68 16.71 7.89
CA THR A 54 -14.45 16.28 7.24
C THR A 54 -13.59 15.48 8.20
N VAL A 55 -12.53 14.82 7.71
CA VAL A 55 -11.54 14.16 8.58
C VAL A 55 -10.81 15.16 9.49
N ASP A 56 -10.75 16.43 9.11
CA ASP A 56 -10.12 17.49 9.92
C ASP A 56 -10.93 17.79 11.20
N ASP A 57 -12.23 17.47 11.20
CA ASP A 57 -13.14 17.65 12.35
C ASP A 57 -13.12 16.45 13.31
N MET A 58 -12.37 15.39 13.00
CA MET A 58 -12.21 14.24 13.89
C MET A 58 -11.29 14.58 15.07
N HIS A 59 -11.73 14.27 16.28
CA HIS A 59 -10.89 14.30 17.49
C HIS A 59 -9.96 13.07 17.53
N ALA A 60 -8.97 13.03 16.63
CA ALA A 60 -8.06 11.90 16.44
C ALA A 60 -6.67 12.39 16.00
N PRO A 61 -5.61 11.57 16.22
CA PRO A 61 -4.28 11.82 15.66
C PRO A 61 -4.29 12.06 14.15
N GLN A 62 -3.28 12.77 13.66
CA GLN A 62 -3.19 13.11 12.24
C GLN A 62 -3.14 11.86 11.35
N GLU A 63 -2.44 10.82 11.79
CA GLU A 63 -2.30 9.53 11.09
C GLU A 63 -3.65 8.84 10.92
N VAL A 64 -4.51 8.94 11.93
CA VAL A 64 -5.89 8.41 11.88
C VAL A 64 -6.74 9.21 10.91
N ARG A 65 -6.61 10.54 10.88
CA ARG A 65 -7.32 11.39 9.92
C ARG A 65 -6.89 11.08 8.48
N TRP A 66 -5.60 10.82 8.25
CA TRP A 66 -5.11 10.36 6.96
C TRP A 66 -5.67 8.98 6.60
N LEU A 67 -5.64 8.03 7.55
CA LEU A 67 -6.20 6.69 7.35
C LEU A 67 -7.69 6.77 7.00
N ALA A 68 -8.50 7.50 7.77
CA ALA A 68 -9.90 7.71 7.49
C ALA A 68 -10.12 8.38 6.11
N GLY A 69 -9.23 9.31 5.73
CA GLY A 69 -9.25 9.99 4.45
C GLY A 69 -9.10 9.05 3.24
N PHE A 70 -8.34 7.97 3.36
CA PHE A 70 -8.26 6.94 2.31
C PHE A 70 -9.58 6.17 2.15
N TRP A 71 -10.35 6.01 3.22
CA TRP A 71 -11.68 5.40 3.19
C TRP A 71 -12.78 6.35 2.71
N CYS A 72 -12.48 7.62 2.47
CA CYS A 72 -13.43 8.59 1.94
C CYS A 72 -13.73 8.42 0.44
N SER A 73 -13.00 7.56 -0.26
CA SER A 73 -13.26 7.21 -1.66
C SER A 73 -12.74 5.82 -1.99
N ASN A 74 -13.18 5.28 -3.13
CA ASN A 74 -12.67 4.01 -3.62
C ASN A 74 -11.39 4.27 -4.46
N GLY A 75 -10.24 3.74 -4.01
CA GLY A 75 -9.00 3.76 -4.78
C GLY A 75 -8.32 5.14 -4.91
N ALA A 76 -8.31 5.94 -3.85
CA ALA A 76 -7.58 7.22 -3.86
C ALA A 76 -6.07 7.03 -3.71
N ALA A 77 -5.30 7.74 -4.53
CA ALA A 77 -3.84 7.83 -4.38
C ALA A 77 -3.40 8.75 -3.22
N GLN A 78 -4.31 9.58 -2.70
CA GLN A 78 -4.09 10.48 -1.58
C GLN A 78 -5.34 10.51 -0.68
N PRO A 79 -5.19 10.74 0.65
CA PRO A 79 -6.33 10.82 1.53
C PRO A 79 -7.22 12.03 1.19
N ARG A 80 -8.51 11.84 1.21
CA ARG A 80 -9.51 12.91 0.98
C ARG A 80 -9.95 13.51 2.31
N LYS A 81 -10.41 14.76 2.26
CA LYS A 81 -10.93 15.43 3.45
C LYS A 81 -12.34 14.99 3.82
N SER A 82 -13.16 14.63 2.83
CA SER A 82 -14.54 14.23 3.05
C SER A 82 -14.97 13.06 2.17
N PRO A 83 -15.95 12.26 2.62
CA PRO A 83 -16.49 11.16 1.84
C PRO A 83 -17.00 11.63 0.47
N SER A 84 -16.69 10.86 -0.58
CA SER A 84 -17.24 11.09 -1.91
C SER A 84 -18.75 10.86 -1.92
N ALA A 85 -19.46 11.42 -2.93
CA ALA A 85 -20.89 11.19 -3.10
C ALA A 85 -21.21 9.68 -3.13
N TRP A 86 -20.39 8.91 -3.86
CA TRP A 86 -20.54 7.44 -3.94
C TRP A 86 -20.38 6.75 -2.59
N VAL A 87 -19.39 7.13 -1.75
CA VAL A 87 -19.24 6.56 -0.41
C VAL A 87 -20.44 6.91 0.47
N ARG A 88 -20.95 8.15 0.41
CA ARG A 88 -22.13 8.58 1.17
C ARG A 88 -23.38 7.80 0.79
N GLU A 89 -23.60 7.56 -0.50
CA GLU A 89 -24.78 6.83 -1.02
C GLU A 89 -24.78 5.35 -0.59
N TRP A 90 -23.59 4.73 -0.49
CA TRP A 90 -23.47 3.29 -0.28
C TRP A 90 -22.91 2.90 1.09
N SER A 91 -22.63 3.86 1.99
CA SER A 91 -21.93 3.59 3.25
C SER A 91 -22.73 2.73 4.21
N GLU A 92 -24.05 2.90 4.28
CA GLU A 92 -24.91 2.16 5.21
C GLU A 92 -25.13 0.71 4.77
N GLU A 93 -25.40 0.49 3.49
CA GLU A 93 -25.75 -0.84 2.96
C GLU A 93 -24.54 -1.73 2.67
N LYS A 94 -23.40 -1.15 2.27
CA LYS A 94 -22.23 -1.91 1.78
C LYS A 94 -21.02 -1.85 2.67
N LEU A 95 -21.11 -1.27 3.86
CA LEU A 95 -20.00 -1.09 4.78
C LEU A 95 -18.81 -0.42 4.10
N LEU A 96 -19.09 0.62 3.32
CA LEU A 96 -18.09 1.40 2.60
C LEU A 96 -17.75 2.67 3.39
N GLY A 97 -16.53 3.14 3.21
CA GLY A 97 -16.05 4.31 3.91
C GLY A 97 -15.55 4.03 5.33
N TRP A 98 -15.19 5.08 6.04
CA TRP A 98 -14.73 5.00 7.41
C TRP A 98 -15.91 4.74 8.35
N CYS A 99 -16.03 3.53 8.87
CA CYS A 99 -17.12 3.10 9.71
C CYS A 99 -16.64 2.06 10.74
N GLN A 100 -17.52 1.68 11.67
CA GLN A 100 -17.23 0.69 12.71
C GLN A 100 -16.70 -0.63 12.14
N ALA A 101 -17.30 -1.18 11.09
CA ALA A 101 -16.86 -2.44 10.50
C ALA A 101 -15.44 -2.37 9.94
N ILE A 102 -15.02 -1.21 9.42
CA ILE A 102 -13.64 -1.00 8.98
C ILE A 102 -12.70 -0.96 10.18
N ARG A 103 -13.06 -0.26 11.25
CA ARG A 103 -12.27 -0.24 12.49
C ARG A 103 -12.13 -1.64 13.09
N GLU A 104 -13.19 -2.44 13.10
CA GLU A 104 -13.15 -3.83 13.56
C GLU A 104 -12.21 -4.70 12.73
N ARG A 105 -12.21 -4.55 11.40
CA ARG A 105 -11.26 -5.25 10.52
C ARG A 105 -9.81 -4.84 10.77
N ILE A 106 -9.56 -3.55 10.96
CA ILE A 106 -8.21 -3.04 11.28
C ILE A 106 -7.80 -3.53 12.67
N ALA A 107 -8.67 -3.44 13.67
CA ALA A 107 -8.41 -3.90 15.05
C ALA A 107 -8.05 -5.39 15.09
N ALA A 108 -8.71 -6.22 14.29
CA ALA A 108 -8.38 -7.64 14.16
C ALA A 108 -7.01 -7.88 13.48
N GLY A 109 -6.57 -6.93 12.64
CA GLY A 109 -5.30 -7.01 11.91
C GLY A 109 -4.08 -6.55 12.71
N VAL A 110 -4.20 -5.47 13.50
CA VAL A 110 -3.04 -4.84 14.15
C VAL A 110 -2.22 -5.77 15.08
N PRO A 111 -2.78 -6.77 15.81
CA PRO A 111 -1.95 -7.70 16.58
C PRO A 111 -0.99 -8.51 15.73
N ARG A 112 -1.32 -8.74 14.46
CA ARG A 112 -0.56 -9.58 13.53
C ARG A 112 0.65 -8.87 12.92
N ILE A 113 0.73 -7.55 13.06
CA ILE A 113 1.76 -6.71 12.43
C ILE A 113 2.66 -5.99 13.44
N LYS A 114 2.57 -6.31 14.73
CA LYS A 114 3.34 -5.66 15.80
C LYS A 114 4.85 -5.75 15.65
N HIS A 115 5.33 -6.78 14.97
CA HIS A 115 6.74 -7.03 14.68
C HIS A 115 7.21 -6.42 13.35
N TRP A 116 6.31 -5.80 12.58
CA TRP A 116 6.66 -5.12 11.35
C TRP A 116 7.43 -3.83 11.62
N GLN A 117 8.15 -3.38 10.61
CA GLN A 117 8.89 -2.13 10.63
C GLN A 117 8.49 -1.29 9.43
N ILE A 118 8.49 0.04 9.62
CA ILE A 118 8.29 1.02 8.54
C ILE A 118 9.50 1.95 8.49
N ILE A 119 10.03 2.17 7.31
CA ILE A 119 11.07 3.14 7.00
C ILE A 119 10.43 4.25 6.17
N HIS A 120 10.38 5.47 6.73
CA HIS A 120 10.05 6.65 5.96
C HIS A 120 11.27 7.04 5.12
N GLY A 121 11.27 6.68 3.85
CA GLY A 121 12.40 6.89 2.96
C GLY A 121 12.18 6.34 1.56
N SER A 122 13.19 6.44 0.74
CA SER A 122 13.22 5.91 -0.62
C SER A 122 13.46 4.40 -0.63
N TYR A 123 13.12 3.73 -1.72
CA TYR A 123 13.48 2.33 -1.97
C TYR A 123 15.00 2.07 -1.83
N THR A 124 15.84 3.10 -1.95
CA THR A 124 17.29 3.01 -1.75
C THR A 124 17.68 2.81 -0.28
N ASP A 125 16.81 3.19 0.66
CA ASP A 125 17.05 3.09 2.09
C ASP A 125 16.72 1.68 2.63
N ALA A 126 16.22 0.78 1.77
CA ALA A 126 15.97 -0.60 2.13
C ALA A 126 17.24 -1.29 2.63
N PRO A 127 17.18 -1.99 3.78
CA PRO A 127 18.33 -2.72 4.31
C PRO A 127 18.84 -3.76 3.31
N ARG A 128 20.15 -4.00 3.33
CA ARG A 128 20.75 -5.09 2.57
C ARG A 128 20.45 -6.43 3.22
N GLY A 129 20.37 -7.48 2.42
CA GLY A 129 20.20 -8.83 2.89
C GLY A 129 19.25 -9.66 2.02
N LYS A 130 19.26 -10.96 2.24
CA LYS A 130 18.42 -11.92 1.52
C LYS A 130 16.99 -11.83 2.02
N ALA A 131 16.04 -11.52 1.14
CA ALA A 131 14.63 -11.39 1.47
C ALA A 131 13.74 -11.70 0.25
N THR A 132 12.42 -11.72 0.45
CA THR A 132 11.46 -11.47 -0.61
C THR A 132 11.28 -9.96 -0.75
N HIS A 133 11.58 -9.44 -1.93
CA HIS A 133 11.44 -8.04 -2.29
C HIS A 133 10.23 -7.88 -3.19
N PHE A 134 9.22 -7.15 -2.72
CA PHE A 134 8.07 -6.75 -3.52
C PHE A 134 8.25 -5.29 -3.91
N VAL A 135 8.18 -5.01 -5.22
CA VAL A 135 8.51 -3.71 -5.82
C VAL A 135 7.37 -3.33 -6.76
N ASP A 136 6.49 -2.48 -6.28
CA ASP A 136 5.29 -1.99 -6.98
C ASP A 136 5.31 -0.45 -6.96
N PRO A 137 6.16 0.18 -7.79
CA PRO A 137 6.29 1.63 -7.81
C PRO A 137 5.05 2.30 -8.41
N PRO A 138 4.88 3.63 -8.26
CA PRO A 138 4.02 4.36 -9.17
C PRO A 138 4.33 3.96 -10.61
N TYR A 139 3.35 3.55 -11.40
CA TYR A 139 3.62 3.00 -12.72
C TYR A 139 4.33 3.99 -13.64
N GLN A 140 5.27 3.50 -14.45
CA GLN A 140 6.02 4.31 -15.42
C GLN A 140 5.10 4.99 -16.44
N THR A 141 3.92 4.43 -16.68
CA THR A 141 2.91 4.94 -17.60
C THR A 141 2.10 6.11 -17.00
N ALA A 142 1.14 6.64 -17.76
CA ALA A 142 0.28 7.74 -17.32
C ALA A 142 -0.47 7.46 -16.00
N ALA A 143 -0.76 6.19 -15.70
CA ALA A 143 -1.44 5.78 -14.46
C ALA A 143 -0.62 6.13 -13.19
N GLY A 144 0.70 6.09 -13.25
CA GLY A 144 1.55 6.44 -12.11
C GLY A 144 1.60 7.92 -11.76
N ARG A 145 1.19 8.80 -12.68
CA ARG A 145 1.23 10.26 -12.47
C ARG A 145 0.27 10.79 -11.41
N HIS A 146 -0.67 9.96 -10.97
CA HIS A 146 -1.61 10.32 -9.90
C HIS A 146 -1.00 10.28 -8.50
N TYR A 147 0.17 9.65 -8.34
CA TYR A 147 0.88 9.59 -7.07
C TYR A 147 1.72 10.85 -6.85
N LYS A 148 1.72 11.36 -5.63
CA LYS A 148 2.48 12.55 -5.24
C LYS A 148 3.99 12.39 -5.44
N HIS A 149 4.50 11.20 -5.20
CA HIS A 149 5.91 10.82 -5.31
C HIS A 149 6.14 9.91 -6.50
N SER A 150 5.72 10.34 -7.70
CA SER A 150 5.88 9.60 -8.96
C SER A 150 7.23 9.85 -9.67
N ASP A 151 8.12 10.62 -9.06
CA ASP A 151 9.47 10.92 -9.55
C ASP A 151 10.44 9.76 -9.29
N VAL A 152 10.22 8.64 -9.95
CA VAL A 152 11.04 7.43 -9.83
C VAL A 152 12.06 7.38 -10.98
N ASP A 153 13.35 7.20 -10.64
CA ASP A 153 14.36 6.80 -11.63
C ASP A 153 14.21 5.29 -11.89
N TYR A 154 13.43 4.95 -12.92
CA TYR A 154 13.12 3.57 -13.26
C TYR A 154 14.34 2.79 -13.72
N GLN A 155 15.32 3.43 -14.37
CA GLN A 155 16.55 2.76 -14.77
C GLN A 155 17.38 2.37 -13.55
N ALA A 156 17.55 3.27 -12.60
CA ALA A 156 18.22 2.98 -11.34
C ALA A 156 17.46 1.93 -10.51
N LEU A 157 16.12 2.01 -10.48
CA LEU A 157 15.27 1.03 -9.78
C LEU A 157 15.44 -0.36 -10.39
N GLY A 158 15.39 -0.49 -11.71
CA GLY A 158 15.58 -1.76 -12.41
C GLY A 158 16.95 -2.36 -12.16
N ALA A 159 18.02 -1.55 -12.30
CA ALA A 159 19.38 -1.97 -12.00
C ALA A 159 19.50 -2.49 -10.54
N ARG A 160 18.88 -1.79 -9.57
CA ARG A 160 18.86 -2.23 -8.18
C ARG A 160 18.11 -3.56 -8.02
N CYS A 161 16.93 -3.73 -8.62
CA CYS A 161 16.14 -4.96 -8.52
C CYS A 161 16.92 -6.19 -8.98
N LEU A 162 17.75 -6.04 -10.02
CA LEU A 162 18.59 -7.11 -10.53
C LEU A 162 19.72 -7.51 -9.56
N THR A 163 20.12 -6.64 -8.64
CA THR A 163 21.18 -6.89 -7.65
C THR A 163 20.67 -7.31 -6.26
N LEU A 164 19.37 -7.22 -5.99
CA LEU A 164 18.79 -7.63 -4.72
C LEU A 164 18.99 -9.13 -4.47
N GLU A 165 19.27 -9.51 -3.22
CA GLU A 165 19.47 -10.89 -2.83
C GLU A 165 18.15 -11.55 -2.41
N GLY A 166 17.86 -12.74 -2.93
CA GLY A 166 16.66 -13.51 -2.62
C GLY A 166 15.60 -13.45 -3.71
N GLN A 167 14.34 -13.54 -3.32
CA GLN A 167 13.22 -13.45 -4.25
C GLN A 167 12.95 -11.99 -4.61
N VAL A 168 12.72 -11.73 -5.89
CA VAL A 168 12.30 -10.40 -6.38
C VAL A 168 11.01 -10.55 -7.16
N ILE A 169 10.01 -9.78 -6.79
CA ILE A 169 8.73 -9.64 -7.48
C ILE A 169 8.57 -8.15 -7.81
N ALA A 170 8.63 -7.79 -9.08
CA ALA A 170 8.40 -6.42 -9.52
C ALA A 170 7.20 -6.35 -10.44
N MET A 171 6.43 -5.29 -10.34
CA MET A 171 5.20 -5.07 -11.11
C MET A 171 5.20 -3.68 -11.74
N ASP A 172 4.55 -3.56 -12.88
CA ASP A 172 4.21 -2.31 -13.53
C ASP A 172 3.08 -2.54 -14.55
N GLN A 173 2.60 -1.48 -15.17
CA GLN A 173 1.63 -1.56 -16.25
C GLN A 173 2.32 -1.97 -17.57
N VAL A 174 1.58 -2.65 -18.44
CA VAL A 174 2.05 -2.95 -19.81
C VAL A 174 2.53 -1.68 -20.51
N GLY A 175 3.73 -1.74 -21.08
CA GLY A 175 4.42 -0.61 -21.71
C GLY A 175 5.59 -0.06 -20.88
N ALA A 176 5.74 -0.47 -19.62
CA ALA A 176 6.95 -0.21 -18.85
C ALA A 176 8.14 -1.01 -19.40
N ASP A 177 9.33 -0.42 -19.39
CA ASP A 177 10.55 -0.99 -20.04
C ASP A 177 11.76 -1.09 -19.09
N TRP A 178 11.57 -0.81 -17.79
CA TRP A 178 12.65 -0.75 -16.81
C TRP A 178 13.09 -2.12 -16.25
N MET A 179 12.34 -3.20 -16.53
CA MET A 179 12.67 -4.57 -16.11
C MET A 179 12.53 -5.55 -17.28
N PRO A 180 13.30 -6.66 -17.28
CA PRO A 180 13.10 -7.76 -18.22
C PRO A 180 11.89 -8.61 -17.79
N TRP A 181 10.70 -8.14 -18.07
CA TRP A 181 9.43 -8.73 -17.64
C TRP A 181 9.31 -10.20 -18.04
N THR A 182 8.92 -11.05 -17.09
CA THR A 182 8.83 -12.52 -17.25
C THR A 182 7.40 -13.02 -17.37
N GLY A 183 6.41 -12.17 -17.05
CA GLY A 183 5.00 -12.52 -17.10
C GLY A 183 4.11 -11.32 -17.37
N ARG A 184 2.84 -11.62 -17.65
CA ARG A 184 1.78 -10.64 -17.83
C ARG A 184 0.53 -11.11 -17.09
N MET A 185 -0.19 -10.17 -16.50
CA MET A 185 -1.48 -10.40 -15.84
C MET A 185 -2.52 -9.45 -16.41
N ASP A 186 -3.69 -9.98 -16.72
CA ASP A 186 -4.85 -9.21 -17.15
C ASP A 186 -5.86 -9.21 -16.00
N HIS A 187 -6.14 -8.05 -15.41
CA HIS A 187 -7.15 -7.88 -14.38
C HIS A 187 -8.41 -7.23 -14.94
N LYS A 188 -9.55 -7.87 -14.68
CA LYS A 188 -10.85 -7.27 -14.95
C LYS A 188 -11.42 -6.69 -13.67
N SER A 189 -11.74 -5.40 -13.69
CA SER A 189 -12.44 -4.71 -12.60
C SER A 189 -13.72 -4.06 -13.13
N THR A 190 -14.57 -3.61 -12.23
CA THR A 190 -15.76 -2.81 -12.59
C THR A 190 -15.43 -1.50 -13.28
N LEU A 191 -14.17 -1.06 -13.19
CA LEU A 191 -13.68 0.19 -13.80
C LEU A 191 -12.96 -0.05 -15.15
N GLY A 192 -12.85 -1.31 -15.61
CA GLY A 192 -12.20 -1.66 -16.87
C GLY A 192 -11.14 -2.77 -16.72
N GLU A 193 -10.41 -3.01 -17.82
CA GLU A 193 -9.30 -3.96 -17.85
C GLU A 193 -7.99 -3.23 -17.50
N SER A 194 -7.27 -3.74 -16.49
CA SER A 194 -5.88 -3.38 -16.22
C SER A 194 -4.98 -4.51 -16.73
N LYS A 195 -3.91 -4.13 -17.43
CA LYS A 195 -2.92 -5.06 -17.97
C LYS A 195 -1.58 -4.74 -17.33
N GLU A 196 -1.07 -5.70 -16.56
CA GLU A 196 0.15 -5.55 -15.78
C GLU A 196 1.22 -6.49 -16.28
N VAL A 197 2.46 -6.11 -16.10
CA VAL A 197 3.65 -6.93 -16.34
C VAL A 197 4.29 -7.29 -15.00
N LEU A 198 4.87 -8.47 -14.95
CA LEU A 198 5.48 -9.05 -13.78
C LEU A 198 6.92 -9.47 -14.10
N TYR A 199 7.84 -9.11 -13.21
CA TYR A 199 9.14 -9.77 -13.12
C TYR A 199 9.18 -10.61 -11.85
N HIS A 200 9.57 -11.87 -12.00
CA HIS A 200 9.76 -12.78 -10.89
C HIS A 200 11.10 -13.49 -10.99
N ARG A 201 11.89 -13.37 -9.93
CA ARG A 201 13.10 -14.16 -9.69
C ARG A 201 12.96 -14.92 -8.39
N SER A 202 12.99 -16.26 -8.45
CA SER A 202 12.94 -17.11 -7.25
C SER A 202 14.22 -17.01 -6.42
N SER A 203 14.10 -17.17 -5.11
CA SER A 203 15.26 -17.33 -4.21
C SER A 203 15.95 -18.67 -4.34
N GLN A 204 15.30 -19.66 -4.99
CA GLN A 204 15.83 -21.00 -5.21
C GLN A 204 15.99 -21.21 -6.73
N PRO A 205 17.22 -21.46 -7.21
CA PRO A 205 17.42 -21.89 -8.59
C PRO A 205 16.74 -23.27 -8.78
N GLY A 206 15.80 -23.39 -9.71
CA GLY A 206 15.38 -24.67 -10.25
C GLY A 206 14.07 -25.29 -9.77
N LEU A 207 13.16 -24.57 -9.10
CA LEU A 207 11.83 -25.12 -8.73
C LEU A 207 10.74 -24.92 -9.79
N PHE A 208 11.01 -24.17 -10.85
CA PHE A 208 10.09 -23.99 -12.00
C PHE A 208 10.93 -23.99 -13.28
N GLN A 209 11.21 -25.17 -13.81
CA GLN A 209 11.51 -25.41 -15.22
C GLN A 209 10.33 -26.13 -15.85
#